data_4c55d85135a5dbbb7c62a66e269f5055
#
_entry.id   4c55d85135a5dbbb7c62a66e269f5055
#
_cell.length_a   1.000
_cell.length_b   1.000
_cell.length_c   1.000
_cell.angle_alpha   90.00
_cell.angle_beta   90.00
_cell.angle_gamma   90.00
#
_symmetry.space_group_name_H-M   'P 1'
#
loop_
_entity.id
_entity.type
_entity.pdbx_description
1 polymer ?
#
loop_
_entity_poly.entity_id
_entity_poly.type
_entity_poly.pdbx_seq_one_letter_code
_entity_poly.pdbx_strand_id
1 'polypeptide(L)'
;IQGYAALAVEALAQWRAEELEPPTHLFLQAGVGSFASGVLGYMASELGDALPKTIIVEPHAADCIYRSALVGDGQPHNVTGDLSTLMAGLACGEPCTVGWPILRDYASAYVSCPDYVAANGMRLFAAARGGDAPIVSGESGAAPLGALDHIMRNPALAPLRESLGLGPDSRVMLIS
;
A
#
# COMPACT_ATOMS: atom_id res chain seq x y z
N ILE A 1 2.08 -9.89 13.08
CA ILE A 1 3.05 -9.22 12.19
C ILE A 1 3.97 -10.27 11.56
N GLN A 2 4.69 -11.11 12.33
CA GLN A 2 5.64 -12.09 11.78
C GLN A 2 5.07 -13.02 10.71
N GLY A 3 3.80 -13.44 10.80
CA GLY A 3 3.15 -14.26 9.78
C GLY A 3 3.12 -13.62 8.39
N TYR A 4 3.04 -12.29 8.32
CA TYR A 4 3.05 -11.57 7.05
C TYR A 4 4.44 -11.43 6.42
N ALA A 5 5.51 -11.60 7.21
CA ALA A 5 6.85 -11.61 6.68
C ALA A 5 7.09 -12.80 5.72
N ALA A 6 6.41 -13.94 5.93
CA ALA A 6 6.49 -15.09 5.04
C ALA A 6 6.09 -14.74 3.59
N LEU A 7 5.05 -13.89 3.42
CA LEU A 7 4.62 -13.41 2.11
C LEU A 7 5.71 -12.53 1.46
N ALA A 8 6.37 -11.67 2.24
CA ALA A 8 7.46 -10.83 1.71
C ALA A 8 8.69 -11.68 1.34
N VAL A 9 9.01 -12.73 2.12
CA VAL A 9 10.05 -13.73 1.79
C VAL A 9 9.76 -14.36 0.45
N GLU A 10 8.54 -14.85 0.26
CA GLU A 10 8.10 -15.53 -0.96
C GLU A 10 8.13 -14.58 -2.16
N ALA A 11 7.59 -13.37 -2.01
CA ALA A 11 7.59 -12.36 -3.06
C ALA A 11 9.02 -11.98 -3.52
N LEU A 12 9.95 -11.79 -2.58
CA LEU A 12 11.34 -11.50 -2.93
C LEU A 12 12.05 -12.70 -3.55
N ALA A 13 11.73 -13.92 -3.11
CA ALA A 13 12.30 -15.13 -3.71
C ALA A 13 11.83 -15.31 -5.15
N GLN A 14 10.53 -15.13 -5.42
CA GLN A 14 9.96 -15.19 -6.76
C GLN A 14 10.56 -14.11 -7.67
N TRP A 15 10.59 -12.87 -7.18
CA TRP A 15 11.18 -11.76 -7.92
C TRP A 15 12.65 -12.04 -8.34
N ARG A 16 13.47 -12.55 -7.42
CA ARG A 16 14.88 -12.91 -7.72
C ARG A 16 14.99 -14.08 -8.70
N ALA A 17 14.09 -15.06 -8.60
CA ALA A 17 14.07 -16.22 -9.50
C ALA A 17 13.67 -15.86 -10.94
N GLU A 18 12.84 -14.86 -11.13
CA GLU A 18 12.42 -14.34 -12.44
C GLU A 18 13.42 -13.33 -13.02
N GLU A 19 14.53 -13.06 -12.34
CA GLU A 19 15.56 -12.08 -12.75
C GLU A 19 14.99 -10.69 -13.11
N LEU A 20 13.90 -10.30 -12.43
CA LEU A 20 13.22 -9.03 -12.67
C LEU A 20 14.04 -7.85 -12.15
N GLU A 21 13.95 -6.73 -12.84
CA GLU A 21 14.50 -5.46 -12.37
C GLU A 21 13.87 -5.06 -11.01
N PRO A 22 14.64 -4.50 -10.05
CA PRO A 22 14.13 -4.13 -8.74
C PRO A 22 12.91 -3.21 -8.82
N PRO A 23 11.87 -3.42 -7.97
CA PRO A 23 10.77 -2.49 -7.88
C PRO A 23 11.27 -1.13 -7.36
N THR A 24 10.77 -0.07 -7.95
CA THR A 24 11.04 1.31 -7.51
C THR A 24 10.05 1.77 -6.45
N HIS A 25 8.85 1.18 -6.47
CA HIS A 25 7.75 1.53 -5.58
C HIS A 25 7.03 0.27 -5.09
N LEU A 26 6.54 0.34 -3.85
CA LEU A 26 5.74 -0.68 -3.20
C LEU A 26 4.45 -0.03 -2.68
N PHE A 27 3.29 -0.53 -3.07
CA PHE A 27 2.00 -0.07 -2.54
C PHE A 27 1.40 -1.15 -1.67
N LEU A 28 1.10 -0.82 -0.41
CA LEU A 28 0.55 -1.75 0.58
C LEU A 28 -0.74 -1.19 1.17
N GLN A 29 -1.79 -2.01 1.16
CA GLN A 29 -3.02 -1.71 1.88
C GLN A 29 -2.85 -1.86 3.39
N ALA A 30 -3.54 -1.04 4.15
CA ALA A 30 -3.54 -1.12 5.60
C ALA A 30 -4.94 -0.93 6.21
N GLY A 31 -5.30 -1.80 7.14
CA GLY A 31 -6.29 -1.56 8.17
C GLY A 31 -5.53 -1.12 9.44
N VAL A 32 -5.36 -2.01 10.43
CA VAL A 32 -4.51 -1.72 11.62
C VAL A 32 -3.02 -1.56 11.29
N GLY A 33 -2.59 -1.86 10.08
CA GLY A 33 -1.19 -1.77 9.64
C GLY A 33 -0.33 -3.01 9.91
N SER A 34 -0.87 -4.08 10.50
CA SER A 34 -0.08 -5.30 10.83
C SER A 34 0.48 -6.00 9.60
N PHE A 35 -0.31 -6.09 8.52
CA PHE A 35 0.12 -6.64 7.24
C PHE A 35 1.20 -5.76 6.61
N ALA A 36 0.91 -4.48 6.43
CA ALA A 36 1.82 -3.54 5.79
C ALA A 36 3.16 -3.43 6.54
N SER A 37 3.13 -3.35 7.87
CA SER A 37 4.35 -3.31 8.68
C SER A 37 5.14 -4.62 8.66
N GLY A 38 4.47 -5.78 8.57
CA GLY A 38 5.14 -7.07 8.45
C GLY A 38 5.90 -7.21 7.14
N VAL A 39 5.27 -6.81 6.04
CA VAL A 39 5.89 -6.82 4.71
C VAL A 39 7.01 -5.78 4.62
N LEU A 40 6.71 -4.53 4.99
CA LEU A 40 7.67 -3.42 4.90
C LEU A 40 8.90 -3.65 5.80
N GLY A 41 8.70 -4.08 7.03
CA GLY A 41 9.79 -4.34 7.97
C GLY A 41 10.74 -5.44 7.48
N TYR A 42 10.20 -6.52 6.90
CA TYR A 42 11.03 -7.55 6.30
C TYR A 42 11.79 -7.01 5.08
N MET A 43 11.11 -6.32 4.16
CA MET A 43 11.77 -5.74 2.99
C MET A 43 12.84 -4.71 3.36
N ALA A 44 12.61 -3.88 4.38
CA ALA A 44 13.61 -2.93 4.88
C ALA A 44 14.86 -3.63 5.42
N SER A 45 14.67 -4.75 6.15
CA SER A 45 15.78 -5.56 6.65
C SER A 45 16.60 -6.21 5.55
N GLU A 46 15.95 -6.69 4.48
CA GLU A 46 16.60 -7.41 3.39
C GLU A 46 17.22 -6.52 2.32
N LEU A 47 16.63 -5.36 2.07
CA LEU A 47 17.01 -4.48 0.96
C LEU A 47 17.81 -3.26 1.40
N GLY A 48 17.75 -2.86 2.66
CA GLY A 48 18.48 -1.70 3.18
C GLY A 48 18.24 -0.45 2.33
N ASP A 49 19.31 0.14 1.81
CA ASP A 49 19.25 1.35 0.96
C ASP A 49 18.54 1.14 -0.39
N ALA A 50 18.32 -0.11 -0.81
CA ALA A 50 17.59 -0.46 -2.03
C ALA A 50 16.08 -0.64 -1.77
N LEU A 51 15.58 -0.29 -0.58
CA LEU A 51 14.15 -0.38 -0.26
C LEU A 51 13.33 0.49 -1.23
N PRO A 52 12.31 -0.07 -1.90
CA PRO A 52 11.40 0.71 -2.75
C PRO A 52 10.69 1.80 -1.95
N LYS A 53 10.40 2.94 -2.58
CA LYS A 53 9.48 3.92 -1.98
C LYS A 53 8.16 3.25 -1.66
N THR A 54 7.78 3.22 -0.39
CA THR A 54 6.59 2.48 0.07
C THR A 54 5.45 3.43 0.36
N ILE A 55 4.30 3.16 -0.25
CA ILE A 55 3.08 3.93 -0.11
C ILE A 55 2.03 3.08 0.62
N ILE A 56 1.54 3.58 1.74
CA ILE A 56 0.49 2.94 2.53
C ILE A 56 -0.86 3.48 2.08
N VAL A 57 -1.81 2.57 1.78
CA VAL A 57 -3.14 2.90 1.24
C VAL A 57 -4.21 2.45 2.22
N GLU A 58 -5.09 3.37 2.63
CA GLU A 58 -6.19 3.15 3.56
C GLU A 58 -7.53 3.66 3.02
N PRO A 59 -8.67 3.09 3.46
CA PRO A 59 -9.97 3.65 3.20
C PRO A 59 -10.20 4.95 3.97
N HIS A 60 -10.80 5.95 3.34
CA HIS A 60 -11.06 7.25 3.95
C HIS A 60 -11.89 7.19 5.24
N ALA A 61 -12.79 6.21 5.36
CA ALA A 61 -13.60 6.02 6.56
C ALA A 61 -12.80 5.45 7.75
N ALA A 62 -11.63 4.82 7.51
CA ALA A 62 -10.86 4.09 8.52
C ALA A 62 -9.35 4.26 8.26
N ASP A 63 -8.88 5.50 8.21
CA ASP A 63 -7.54 5.90 7.82
C ASP A 63 -6.61 6.19 9.02
N CYS A 64 -6.57 5.27 9.99
CA CYS A 64 -5.88 5.50 11.27
C CYS A 64 -4.35 5.65 11.14
N ILE A 65 -3.72 4.97 10.19
CA ILE A 65 -2.28 5.10 9.91
C ILE A 65 -1.98 6.46 9.26
N TYR A 66 -2.80 6.85 8.26
CA TYR A 66 -2.71 8.17 7.63
C TYR A 66 -2.87 9.30 8.64
N ARG A 67 -3.88 9.21 9.53
CA ARG A 67 -4.11 10.20 10.60
C ARG A 67 -2.93 10.27 11.57
N SER A 68 -2.37 9.13 11.94
CA SER A 68 -1.19 9.07 12.80
C SER A 68 0.01 9.79 12.16
N ALA A 69 0.23 9.55 10.86
CA ALA A 69 1.28 10.24 10.11
C ALA A 69 1.02 11.75 9.98
N LEU A 70 -0.25 12.15 9.76
CA LEU A 70 -0.64 13.55 9.60
C LEU A 70 -0.44 14.38 10.88
N VAL A 71 -0.71 13.80 12.06
CA VAL A 71 -0.46 14.46 13.35
C VAL A 71 1.03 14.70 13.57
N GLY A 72 1.89 13.77 13.16
CA GLY A 72 3.34 13.97 13.12
C GLY A 72 4.05 13.99 14.48
N ASP A 73 3.38 13.58 15.56
CA ASP A 73 3.95 13.51 16.92
C ASP A 73 4.67 12.18 17.21
N GLY A 74 4.72 11.30 16.22
CA GLY A 74 5.35 9.99 16.32
C GLY A 74 4.50 8.92 17.01
N GLN A 75 3.29 9.26 17.50
CA GLN A 75 2.37 8.35 18.18
C GLN A 75 1.28 7.82 17.24
N PRO A 76 0.77 6.61 17.47
CA PRO A 76 -0.40 6.11 16.75
C PRO A 76 -1.68 6.77 17.27
N HIS A 77 -2.57 7.15 16.36
CA HIS A 77 -3.84 7.83 16.66
C HIS A 77 -5.02 7.02 16.13
N ASN A 78 -6.03 6.84 16.99
CA ASN A 78 -7.23 6.13 16.64
C ASN A 78 -8.19 7.01 15.82
N VAL A 79 -8.90 6.37 14.88
CA VAL A 79 -10.07 6.94 14.20
C VAL A 79 -11.31 6.26 14.77
N THR A 80 -12.31 7.06 15.12
CA THR A 80 -13.57 6.59 15.72
C THR A 80 -14.76 7.03 14.87
N GLY A 81 -15.91 6.41 15.09
CA GLY A 81 -17.14 6.70 14.36
C GLY A 81 -17.53 5.55 13.42
N ASP A 82 -18.21 5.88 12.33
CA ASP A 82 -18.57 4.90 11.32
C ASP A 82 -17.35 4.60 10.44
N LEU A 83 -16.80 3.42 10.61
CA LEU A 83 -15.65 2.92 9.85
C LEU A 83 -16.08 2.14 8.59
N SER A 84 -17.35 2.27 8.19
CA SER A 84 -17.92 1.53 7.07
C SER A 84 -17.24 1.88 5.75
N THR A 85 -16.74 0.87 5.07
CA THR A 85 -16.06 0.98 3.78
C THR A 85 -16.27 -0.29 2.96
N LEU A 86 -16.24 -0.16 1.64
CA LEU A 86 -16.22 -1.31 0.73
C LEU A 86 -14.99 -2.21 0.99
N MET A 87 -13.88 -1.62 1.39
CA MET A 87 -12.64 -2.32 1.77
C MET A 87 -12.78 -2.96 3.16
N ALA A 88 -13.70 -3.94 3.30
CA ALA A 88 -14.10 -4.50 4.60
C ALA A 88 -12.94 -5.04 5.44
N GLY A 89 -11.93 -5.63 4.81
CA GLY A 89 -10.70 -6.10 5.49
C GLY A 89 -9.82 -4.98 6.04
N LEU A 90 -10.07 -3.72 5.68
CA LEU A 90 -9.34 -2.54 6.13
C LEU A 90 -10.16 -1.63 7.06
N ALA A 91 -11.41 -2.00 7.39
CA ALA A 91 -12.33 -1.23 8.22
C ALA A 91 -11.92 -1.23 9.70
N CYS A 92 -10.76 -0.65 10.01
CA CYS A 92 -10.15 -0.67 11.33
C CYS A 92 -9.70 0.74 11.74
N GLY A 93 -10.10 1.17 12.92
CA GLY A 93 -9.80 2.52 13.42
C GLY A 93 -8.64 2.60 14.42
N GLU A 94 -8.03 1.47 14.81
CA GLU A 94 -6.97 1.42 15.82
C GLU A 94 -5.67 0.91 15.21
N PRO A 95 -4.59 1.73 15.16
CA PRO A 95 -3.30 1.30 14.63
C PRO A 95 -2.66 0.19 15.47
N CYS A 96 -2.02 -0.78 14.82
CA CYS A 96 -1.18 -1.75 15.50
C CYS A 96 0.04 -1.05 16.12
N THR A 97 0.10 -0.96 17.43
CA THR A 97 1.16 -0.25 18.17
C THR A 97 2.56 -0.81 17.91
N VAL A 98 2.66 -2.13 17.67
CA VAL A 98 3.95 -2.80 17.33
C VAL A 98 4.34 -2.52 15.89
N GLY A 99 3.37 -2.37 14.98
CA GLY A 99 3.61 -2.11 13.56
C GLY A 99 3.85 -0.64 13.24
N TRP A 100 3.28 0.27 14.03
CA TRP A 100 3.37 1.70 13.76
C TRP A 100 4.79 2.25 13.62
N PRO A 101 5.77 1.94 14.49
CA PRO A 101 7.14 2.42 14.33
C PRO A 101 7.75 2.05 12.98
N ILE A 102 7.46 0.83 12.47
CA ILE A 102 7.95 0.38 11.16
C ILE A 102 7.34 1.23 10.05
N LEU A 103 6.01 1.43 10.08
CA LEU A 103 5.34 2.24 9.06
C LEU A 103 5.80 3.69 9.11
N ARG A 104 5.91 4.28 10.31
CA ARG A 104 6.37 5.65 10.52
C ARG A 104 7.78 5.88 9.96
N ASP A 105 8.70 4.93 10.20
CA ASP A 105 10.12 5.11 9.92
C ASP A 105 10.50 4.73 8.49
N TYR A 106 9.74 3.83 7.83
CA TYR A 106 10.10 3.29 6.53
C TYR A 106 9.10 3.60 5.40
N ALA A 107 7.88 4.03 5.68
CA ALA A 107 6.97 4.42 4.62
C ALA A 107 7.32 5.80 4.05
N SER A 108 7.22 5.93 2.74
CA SER A 108 7.50 7.17 2.00
C SER A 108 6.28 8.09 1.90
N ALA A 109 5.08 7.52 1.91
CA ALA A 109 3.82 8.26 1.84
C ALA A 109 2.64 7.44 2.38
N TYR A 110 1.58 8.17 2.73
CA TYR A 110 0.31 7.61 3.20
C TYR A 110 -0.82 8.21 2.37
N VAL A 111 -1.74 7.36 1.94
CA VAL A 111 -2.86 7.74 1.08
C VAL A 111 -4.16 7.28 1.71
N SER A 112 -5.06 8.22 1.97
CA SER A 112 -6.44 7.95 2.36
C SER A 112 -7.32 8.09 1.13
N CYS A 113 -8.04 7.03 0.73
CA CYS A 113 -8.78 7.01 -0.51
C CYS A 113 -10.27 6.60 -0.33
N PRO A 114 -11.17 7.16 -1.13
CA PRO A 114 -12.58 6.77 -1.12
C PRO A 114 -12.79 5.40 -1.79
N ASP A 115 -13.89 4.73 -1.45
CA ASP A 115 -14.23 3.38 -1.87
C ASP A 115 -14.21 3.14 -3.38
N TYR A 116 -14.57 4.15 -4.19
CA TYR A 116 -14.55 4.00 -5.65
C TYR A 116 -13.16 3.71 -6.21
N VAL A 117 -12.11 4.08 -5.48
CA VAL A 117 -10.71 3.82 -5.86
C VAL A 117 -10.44 2.31 -5.82
N ALA A 118 -10.84 1.62 -4.75
CA ALA A 118 -10.74 0.16 -4.66
C ALA A 118 -11.57 -0.54 -5.74
N ALA A 119 -12.82 -0.10 -5.94
CA ALA A 119 -13.67 -0.63 -6.99
C ALA A 119 -13.07 -0.44 -8.40
N ASN A 120 -12.37 0.67 -8.65
CA ASN A 120 -11.63 0.87 -9.89
C ASN A 120 -10.44 -0.10 -10.01
N GLY A 121 -9.70 -0.31 -8.93
CA GLY A 121 -8.59 -1.28 -8.87
C GLY A 121 -9.05 -2.70 -9.23
N MET A 122 -10.20 -3.14 -8.69
CA MET A 122 -10.80 -4.44 -9.05
C MET A 122 -11.08 -4.54 -10.56
N ARG A 123 -11.65 -3.49 -11.16
CA ARG A 123 -11.95 -3.45 -12.60
C ARG A 123 -10.66 -3.48 -13.44
N LEU A 124 -9.62 -2.79 -12.99
CA LEU A 124 -8.33 -2.77 -13.68
C LEU A 124 -7.67 -4.14 -13.67
N PHE A 125 -7.68 -4.85 -12.54
CA PHE A 125 -7.18 -6.22 -12.43
C PHE A 125 -7.98 -7.19 -13.33
N ALA A 126 -9.33 -7.07 -13.33
CA ALA A 126 -10.20 -7.92 -14.14
C ALA A 126 -10.09 -7.63 -15.65
N ALA A 127 -9.77 -6.38 -16.03
CA ALA A 127 -9.74 -5.96 -17.43
C ALA A 127 -8.41 -6.24 -18.14
N ALA A 128 -7.49 -6.96 -17.55
CA ALA A 128 -6.12 -7.26 -18.01
C ALA A 128 -5.75 -6.69 -19.39
N ARG A 129 -4.61 -6.07 -19.51
CA ARG A 129 -4.16 -5.41 -20.76
C ARG A 129 -2.84 -6.01 -21.22
N GLY A 130 -2.54 -5.84 -22.52
CA GLY A 130 -1.22 -6.21 -23.06
C GLY A 130 -0.92 -7.70 -23.13
N GLY A 131 -1.92 -8.56 -22.97
CA GLY A 131 -1.74 -10.01 -22.98
C GLY A 131 -1.62 -10.65 -21.59
N ASP A 132 -1.73 -9.85 -20.54
CA ASP A 132 -1.74 -10.34 -19.15
C ASP A 132 -3.00 -11.16 -18.85
N ALA A 133 -2.89 -12.11 -17.92
CA ALA A 133 -4.06 -12.82 -17.40
C ALA A 133 -4.89 -11.90 -16.48
N PRO A 134 -6.25 -11.97 -16.54
CA PRO A 134 -7.09 -11.28 -15.57
C PRO A 134 -6.82 -11.76 -14.15
N ILE A 135 -6.79 -10.82 -13.21
CA ILE A 135 -6.62 -11.12 -11.78
C ILE A 135 -7.96 -10.86 -11.07
N VAL A 136 -8.42 -11.82 -10.30
CA VAL A 136 -9.58 -11.66 -9.41
C VAL A 136 -9.07 -11.25 -8.04
N SER A 137 -9.23 -9.98 -7.72
CA SER A 137 -8.84 -9.40 -6.43
C SER A 137 -10.07 -8.91 -5.66
N GLY A 138 -10.07 -9.08 -4.34
CA GLY A 138 -11.04 -8.44 -3.46
C GLY A 138 -10.77 -6.93 -3.30
N GLU A 139 -11.73 -6.22 -2.70
CA GLU A 139 -11.73 -4.75 -2.58
C GLU A 139 -10.47 -4.24 -1.86
N SER A 140 -10.12 -4.90 -0.75
CA SER A 140 -8.95 -4.53 0.06
C SER A 140 -7.65 -4.73 -0.69
N GLY A 141 -7.49 -5.87 -1.38
CA GLY A 141 -6.29 -6.19 -2.16
C GLY A 141 -6.17 -5.33 -3.43
N ALA A 142 -7.28 -4.85 -3.99
CA ALA A 142 -7.29 -4.02 -5.19
C ALA A 142 -7.08 -2.53 -4.92
N ALA A 143 -7.22 -2.08 -3.66
CA ALA A 143 -7.04 -0.68 -3.29
C ALA A 143 -5.68 -0.09 -3.71
N PRO A 144 -4.54 -0.79 -3.56
CA PRO A 144 -3.24 -0.31 -4.02
C PRO A 144 -3.19 0.00 -5.52
N LEU A 145 -3.73 -0.87 -6.38
CA LEU A 145 -3.78 -0.61 -7.82
C LEU A 145 -4.69 0.57 -8.15
N GLY A 146 -5.84 0.65 -7.49
CA GLY A 146 -6.74 1.78 -7.66
C GLY A 146 -6.11 3.11 -7.24
N ALA A 147 -5.39 3.13 -6.12
CA ALA A 147 -4.65 4.31 -5.64
C ALA A 147 -3.55 4.73 -6.62
N LEU A 148 -2.78 3.78 -7.14
CA LEU A 148 -1.77 4.04 -8.16
C LEU A 148 -2.40 4.67 -9.41
N ASP A 149 -3.45 4.07 -9.97
CA ASP A 149 -4.15 4.60 -11.15
C ASP A 149 -4.69 6.01 -10.89
N HIS A 150 -5.27 6.22 -9.70
CA HIS A 150 -5.81 7.52 -9.31
C HIS A 150 -4.71 8.59 -9.20
N ILE A 151 -3.57 8.27 -8.58
CA ILE A 151 -2.41 9.18 -8.49
C ILE A 151 -1.87 9.52 -9.88
N MET A 152 -1.78 8.53 -10.77
CA MET A 152 -1.24 8.73 -12.11
C MET A 152 -2.15 9.56 -13.01
N ARG A 153 -3.48 9.48 -12.85
CA ARG A 153 -4.45 10.13 -13.75
C ARG A 153 -5.03 11.43 -13.22
N ASN A 154 -5.03 11.64 -11.91
CA ASN A 154 -5.64 12.83 -11.32
C ASN A 154 -4.63 14.01 -11.32
N PRO A 155 -4.89 15.09 -12.08
CA PRO A 155 -3.99 16.26 -12.11
C PRO A 155 -3.79 16.92 -10.74
N ALA A 156 -4.78 16.85 -9.85
CA ALA A 156 -4.68 17.39 -8.50
C ALA A 156 -3.63 16.66 -7.64
N LEU A 157 -3.27 15.42 -8.01
CA LEU A 157 -2.27 14.60 -7.32
C LEU A 157 -0.88 14.67 -7.99
N ALA A 158 -0.69 15.57 -8.96
CA ALA A 158 0.62 15.78 -9.61
C ALA A 158 1.75 16.06 -8.60
N PRO A 159 1.57 16.90 -7.56
CA PRO A 159 2.62 17.14 -6.57
C PRO A 159 3.01 15.86 -5.80
N LEU A 160 2.04 15.00 -5.45
CA LEU A 160 2.31 13.71 -4.82
C LEU A 160 3.06 12.78 -5.77
N ARG A 161 2.61 12.67 -7.02
CA ARG A 161 3.27 11.86 -8.05
C ARG A 161 4.72 12.28 -8.26
N GLU A 162 4.99 13.58 -8.34
CA GLU A 162 6.33 14.14 -8.50
C GLU A 162 7.22 13.87 -7.27
N SER A 163 6.71 14.06 -6.05
CA SER A 163 7.45 13.79 -4.81
C SER A 163 7.85 12.32 -4.67
N LEU A 164 6.99 11.42 -5.14
CA LEU A 164 7.26 10.00 -5.19
C LEU A 164 8.20 9.61 -6.33
N GLY A 165 8.32 10.43 -7.38
CA GLY A 165 9.05 10.10 -8.60
C GLY A 165 8.35 9.05 -9.45
N LEU A 166 7.01 8.97 -9.35
CA LEU A 166 6.21 8.07 -10.17
C LEU A 166 6.17 8.57 -11.63
N GLY A 167 6.57 7.71 -12.55
CA GLY A 167 6.64 8.01 -13.98
C GLY A 167 6.63 6.76 -14.86
N PRO A 168 6.86 6.92 -16.16
CA PRO A 168 6.84 5.81 -17.13
C PRO A 168 7.80 4.67 -16.80
N ASP A 169 8.94 4.99 -16.17
CA ASP A 169 9.98 4.00 -15.83
C ASP A 169 9.78 3.39 -14.43
N SER A 170 8.69 3.72 -13.75
CA SER A 170 8.40 3.16 -12.44
C SER A 170 8.01 1.68 -12.53
N ARG A 171 8.66 0.86 -11.73
CA ARG A 171 8.32 -0.54 -11.52
C ARG A 171 7.63 -0.67 -10.18
N VAL A 172 6.35 -0.97 -10.21
CA VAL A 172 5.50 -0.95 -9.02
C VAL A 172 5.15 -2.36 -8.58
N MET A 173 5.49 -2.71 -7.35
CA MET A 173 5.07 -3.94 -6.70
C MET A 173 3.76 -3.71 -5.95
N LEU A 174 2.79 -4.57 -6.19
CA LEU A 174 1.49 -4.61 -5.51
C LEU A 174 1.30 -6.00 -4.92
N ILE A 175 0.65 -6.07 -3.77
CA ILE A 175 0.23 -7.32 -3.14
C ILE A 175 -1.30 -7.33 -3.08
N SER A 176 -1.90 -8.26 -3.81
CA SER A 176 -3.35 -8.37 -3.97
C SER A 176 -3.90 -9.60 -3.26
#